data_aba160f3c7646350509bcae3387372b4
#
_entry.id   aba160f3c7646350509bcae3387372b4
#
_cell.length_a   1.000
_cell.length_b   1.000
_cell.length_c   1.000
_cell.angle_alpha   90.00
_cell.angle_beta   90.00
_cell.angle_gamma   90.00
#
_symmetry.space_group_name_H-M   'P 1'
#
loop_
_entity.id
_entity.type
_entity.pdbx_description
1 polymer ?
#
loop_
_entity_poly.entity_id
_entity_poly.type
_entity_poly.pdbx_seq_one_letter_code
_entity_poly.pdbx_strand_id
1 'polypeptide(L)'
;NNASGLAGIAYWINDYYCLPEDFKIDKKDSLVVKMKEIIDEEYAQGRNSILGDDELDNMIRAIDRDRHREYVAFGRVRKAGR
;
A
#
# COMPACT_ATOMS: atom_id res chain seq x y z
N ASN A 1 -3.51 -0.67 -13.73
CA ASN A 1 -3.22 -0.30 -12.36
C ASN A 1 -1.73 -0.06 -12.18
N ASN A 2 -1.36 1.02 -11.52
CA ASN A 2 0.03 1.44 -11.40
C ASN A 2 0.75 0.89 -10.17
N ALA A 3 0.12 0.02 -9.41
CA ALA A 3 0.69 -0.47 -8.15
C ALA A 3 1.62 -1.67 -8.33
N SER A 4 2.14 -1.90 -9.55
CA SER A 4 3.05 -3.02 -9.80
C SER A 4 4.53 -2.67 -9.65
N GLY A 5 4.89 -1.39 -9.76
CA GLY A 5 6.26 -0.94 -9.58
C GLY A 5 6.46 -0.27 -8.23
N LEU A 6 7.71 -0.10 -7.81
CA LEU A 6 8.00 0.50 -6.51
C LEU A 6 7.37 1.88 -6.34
N ALA A 7 7.56 2.76 -7.34
CA ALA A 7 7.00 4.11 -7.27
C ALA A 7 5.48 4.08 -7.27
N GLY A 8 4.89 3.17 -8.05
CA GLY A 8 3.44 3.02 -8.11
C GLY A 8 2.85 2.55 -6.79
N ILE A 9 3.53 1.62 -6.13
CA ILE A 9 3.09 1.12 -4.83
C ILE A 9 3.12 2.25 -3.79
N ALA A 10 4.22 3.01 -3.75
CA ALA A 10 4.35 4.13 -2.82
C ALA A 10 3.25 5.16 -3.09
N TYR A 11 3.01 5.50 -4.35
CA TYR A 11 1.95 6.43 -4.71
C TYR A 11 0.58 5.93 -4.25
N TRP A 12 0.30 4.64 -4.50
CA TRP A 12 -0.97 4.06 -4.08
C TRP A 12 -1.19 4.18 -2.58
N ILE A 13 -0.15 3.87 -1.78
CA ILE A 13 -0.25 3.95 -0.33
C ILE A 13 -0.57 5.38 0.11
N ASN A 14 0.21 6.33 -0.38
CA ASN A 14 0.04 7.74 0.00
C ASN A 14 -1.36 8.24 -0.34
N ASP A 15 -1.87 7.85 -1.50
CA ASP A 15 -3.17 8.29 -1.99
C ASP A 15 -4.33 7.58 -1.30
N TYR A 16 -4.24 6.27 -1.21
CA TYR A 16 -5.34 5.45 -0.67
C TYR A 16 -5.63 5.77 0.78
N TYR A 17 -4.58 5.93 1.59
CA TYR A 17 -4.74 6.24 3.01
C TYR A 17 -4.76 7.74 3.29
N CYS A 18 -4.65 8.57 2.28
CA CYS A 18 -4.65 10.02 2.43
C CYS A 18 -3.58 10.47 3.42
N LEU A 19 -2.36 9.96 3.28
CA LEU A 19 -1.30 10.25 4.23
C LEU A 19 -0.92 11.73 4.19
N PRO A 20 -0.77 12.37 5.36
CA PRO A 20 -0.28 13.75 5.40
C PRO A 20 1.17 13.79 4.95
N GLU A 21 1.61 14.99 4.55
CA GLU A 21 2.92 15.16 3.92
C GLU A 21 4.05 14.56 4.74
N ASP A 22 4.01 14.73 6.06
CA ASP A 22 5.07 14.24 6.95
C ASP A 22 5.12 12.72 7.05
N PHE A 23 4.06 12.05 6.62
CA PHE A 23 3.97 10.59 6.72
C PHE A 23 3.99 9.88 5.37
N LYS A 24 4.09 10.64 4.28
CA LYS A 24 4.19 10.03 2.97
C LYS A 24 5.47 9.23 2.84
N ILE A 25 5.38 8.13 2.11
CA ILE A 25 6.52 7.23 1.91
C ILE A 25 6.94 7.25 0.45
N ASP A 26 8.14 6.80 0.18
CA ASP A 26 8.67 6.72 -1.17
C ASP A 26 9.01 5.28 -1.55
N LYS A 27 9.54 5.11 -2.75
CA LYS A 27 9.82 3.79 -3.31
C LYS A 27 10.92 3.02 -2.55
N LYS A 28 11.65 3.70 -1.66
CA LYS A 28 12.73 3.07 -0.89
C LYS A 28 12.26 2.53 0.45
N ASP A 29 11.03 2.84 0.84
CA ASP A 29 10.49 2.36 2.12
C ASP A 29 10.44 0.84 2.13
N SER A 30 10.84 0.24 3.25
CA SER A 30 10.89 -1.21 3.38
C SER A 30 9.53 -1.87 3.13
N LEU A 31 8.44 -1.20 3.49
CA LEU A 31 7.10 -1.72 3.22
C LEU A 31 6.85 -1.83 1.72
N VAL A 32 7.22 -0.80 0.97
CA VAL A 32 7.06 -0.79 -0.48
C VAL A 32 7.89 -1.91 -1.12
N VAL A 33 9.13 -2.06 -0.68
CA VAL A 33 10.03 -3.09 -1.20
C VAL A 33 9.44 -4.48 -0.93
N LYS A 34 8.94 -4.70 0.27
CA LYS A 34 8.36 -5.99 0.64
C LYS A 34 7.10 -6.29 -0.17
N MET A 35 6.25 -5.30 -0.37
CA MET A 35 5.06 -5.47 -1.20
C MET A 35 5.42 -5.83 -2.63
N LYS A 36 6.44 -5.16 -3.18
CA LYS A 36 6.90 -5.44 -4.53
C LYS A 36 7.35 -6.91 -4.65
N GLU A 37 8.09 -7.41 -3.66
CA GLU A 37 8.54 -8.80 -3.66
C GLU A 37 7.35 -9.76 -3.69
N ILE A 38 6.34 -9.50 -2.86
CA ILE A 38 5.16 -10.36 -2.79
C ILE A 38 4.38 -10.32 -4.10
N ILE A 39 4.19 -9.13 -4.66
CA ILE A 39 3.46 -8.96 -5.91
C ILE A 39 4.18 -9.68 -7.05
N ASP A 40 5.49 -9.50 -7.14
CA ASP A 40 6.28 -10.16 -8.18
C ASP A 40 6.19 -11.67 -8.06
N GLU A 41 6.19 -12.19 -6.84
CA GLU A 41 6.06 -13.62 -6.61
C GLU A 41 4.70 -14.14 -7.06
N GLU A 42 3.63 -13.41 -6.79
CA GLU A 42 2.29 -13.81 -7.22
C GLU A 42 2.21 -13.90 -8.74
N TYR A 43 2.76 -12.93 -9.45
CA TYR A 43 2.77 -12.97 -10.90
C TYR A 43 3.67 -14.09 -11.44
N ALA A 44 4.78 -14.36 -10.78
CA ALA A 44 5.66 -15.46 -11.16
C ALA A 44 4.95 -16.81 -10.97
N GLN A 45 4.02 -16.90 -10.02
CA GLN A 45 3.25 -18.12 -9.76
C GLN A 45 2.03 -18.25 -10.69
N GLY A 46 1.87 -17.34 -11.63
CA GLY A 46 0.82 -17.45 -12.63
C GLY A 46 -0.37 -16.51 -12.47
N ARG A 47 -0.33 -15.60 -11.51
CA ARG A 47 -1.40 -14.64 -11.38
C ARG A 47 -1.50 -13.80 -12.65
N ASN A 48 -2.72 -13.62 -13.16
CA ASN A 48 -2.93 -12.80 -14.36
C ASN A 48 -4.01 -11.73 -14.14
N SER A 49 -4.48 -11.55 -12.92
CA SER A 49 -5.49 -10.53 -12.61
C SER A 49 -4.81 -9.31 -11.98
N ILE A 50 -5.49 -8.16 -12.08
CA ILE A 50 -5.02 -6.91 -11.48
C ILE A 50 -5.25 -6.95 -9.98
N LEU A 51 -4.30 -6.39 -9.22
CA LEU A 51 -4.44 -6.29 -7.76
C LEU A 51 -5.44 -5.18 -7.41
N GLY A 52 -6.43 -5.53 -6.60
CA GLY A 52 -7.41 -4.56 -6.13
C GLY A 52 -6.95 -3.86 -4.86
N ASP A 53 -7.66 -2.79 -4.52
CA ASP A 53 -7.35 -2.01 -3.31
C ASP A 53 -7.42 -2.87 -2.05
N ASP A 54 -8.44 -3.74 -1.95
CA ASP A 54 -8.60 -4.61 -0.79
C ASP A 54 -7.43 -5.56 -0.62
N GLU A 55 -6.92 -6.07 -1.74
CA GLU A 55 -5.78 -6.99 -1.71
C GLU A 55 -4.53 -6.28 -1.20
N LEU A 56 -4.27 -5.07 -1.69
CA LEU A 56 -3.11 -4.29 -1.28
C LEU A 56 -3.22 -3.89 0.18
N ASP A 57 -4.41 -3.50 0.63
CA ASP A 57 -4.65 -3.15 2.03
C ASP A 57 -4.39 -4.35 2.94
N ASN A 58 -4.91 -5.52 2.57
CA ASN A 58 -4.68 -6.74 3.34
C ASN A 58 -3.20 -7.12 3.38
N MET A 59 -2.49 -6.88 2.28
CA MET A 59 -1.07 -7.15 2.19
C MET A 59 -0.29 -6.32 3.21
N ILE A 60 -0.60 -5.03 3.32
CA ILE A 60 0.05 -4.15 4.29
C ILE A 60 -0.21 -4.65 5.70
N ARG A 61 -1.46 -5.01 5.98
CA ARG A 61 -1.82 -5.52 7.30
C ARG A 61 -1.01 -6.78 7.67
N ALA A 62 -0.78 -7.64 6.68
CA ALA A 62 -0.02 -8.86 6.92
C ALA A 62 1.47 -8.58 7.12
N ILE A 63 2.02 -7.58 6.44
CA ILE A 63 3.44 -7.26 6.53
C ILE A 63 3.75 -6.46 7.80
N ASP A 64 2.93 -5.46 8.10
CA ASP A 64 3.20 -4.51 9.20
C ASP A 64 1.86 -4.04 9.78
N ARG A 65 1.39 -4.77 10.75
CA ARG A 65 0.07 -4.55 11.34
C ARG A 65 -0.06 -3.18 12.00
N ASP A 66 1.00 -2.75 12.69
CA ASP A 66 0.96 -1.47 13.40
C ASP A 66 0.90 -0.31 12.41
N ARG A 67 1.69 -0.38 11.35
CA ARG A 67 1.68 0.64 10.31
C ARG A 67 0.32 0.67 9.61
N HIS A 68 -0.25 -0.50 9.33
CA HIS A 68 -1.57 -0.58 8.71
C HIS A 68 -2.61 0.13 9.57
N ARG A 69 -2.59 -0.11 10.87
CA ARG A 69 -3.52 0.52 11.80
C ARG A 69 -3.39 2.04 11.78
N GLU A 70 -2.15 2.53 11.76
CA GLU A 70 -1.88 3.97 11.69
C GLU A 70 -2.42 4.57 10.40
N TYR A 71 -2.18 3.92 9.27
CA TYR A 71 -2.64 4.39 7.97
C TYR A 71 -4.17 4.43 7.89
N VAL A 72 -4.83 3.40 8.39
CA VAL A 72 -6.29 3.36 8.40
C VAL A 72 -6.84 4.51 9.25
N ALA A 73 -6.17 4.82 10.36
CA ALA A 73 -6.59 5.92 11.22
C ALA A 73 -6.52 7.26 10.51
N PHE A 74 -5.48 7.51 9.70
CA PHE A 74 -5.38 8.74 8.91
C PHE A 74 -6.57 8.86 7.95
N GLY A 75 -6.90 7.78 7.27
CA GLY A 75 -8.01 7.79 6.33
C GLY A 75 -9.35 8.05 7.00
N ARG A 76 -9.57 7.47 8.17
CA ARG A 76 -10.81 7.66 8.93
C ARG A 76 -10.96 9.11 9.40
N VAL A 77 -9.89 9.66 9.94
CA VAL A 77 -9.89 11.04 10.42
C VAL A 77 -10.22 11.99 9.28
N ARG A 78 -9.61 11.77 8.11
CA ARG A 78 -9.85 12.63 6.95
C ARG A 78 -11.28 12.53 6.46
N LYS A 79 -11.84 11.34 6.43
CA LYS A 79 -13.22 11.15 6.00
C LYS A 79 -14.21 11.74 6.99
N ALA A 80 -13.92 11.62 8.28
CA ALA A 80 -14.79 12.16 9.33
C ALA A 80 -14.79 13.68 9.35
N GLY A 81 -13.71 14.30 8.90
CA GLY A 81 -13.57 15.77 8.89
C GLY A 81 -14.27 16.45 7.73
N ARG A 82 -14.95 15.73 6.88
CA ARG A 82 -15.64 16.32 5.73
C ARG A 82 -17.06 16.78 6.06
#